data_cb6a92c1e52553a8a0d5f2eb6f5a0991
#
_entry.id   cb6a92c1e52553a8a0d5f2eb6f5a0991
#
_cell.length_a   1.000
_cell.length_b   1.000
_cell.length_c   1.000
_cell.angle_alpha   90.00
_cell.angle_beta   90.00
_cell.angle_gamma   90.00
#
_symmetry.space_group_name_H-M   'P 1'
#
loop_
_entity.id
_entity.type
_entity.pdbx_description
1 polymer ?
#
loop_
_entity_poly.entity_id
_entity_poly.type
_entity_poly.pdbx_seq_one_letter_code
_entity_poly.pdbx_strand_id
1 'polypeptide(L)' 'MRELVLFLAKTLVDQPDAVQVMETEGPEAIILELSVAQEDMGKVIGKQGRIAKAIRTVVKAATDKNAKPVFVEIQ' A
#
# COMPACT_ATOMS: atom_id res chain seq x y z
N MET A 1 3.55 -5.62 -8.42
CA MET A 1 3.22 -5.35 -6.99
C MET A 1 2.41 -4.08 -6.82
N ARG A 2 2.73 -3.04 -7.56
CA ARG A 2 1.97 -1.78 -7.52
C ARG A 2 0.47 -2.02 -7.75
N GLU A 3 0.13 -2.84 -8.73
CA GLU A 3 -1.27 -3.08 -9.07
C GLU A 3 -2.01 -3.84 -7.97
N LEU A 4 -1.32 -4.71 -7.25
CA LEU A 4 -1.90 -5.42 -6.12
C LEU A 4 -2.26 -4.42 -5.01
N VAL A 5 -1.35 -3.51 -4.67
CA VAL A 5 -1.60 -2.50 -3.65
C VAL A 5 -2.74 -1.57 -4.09
N LEU A 6 -2.75 -1.18 -5.36
CA LEU A 6 -3.80 -0.34 -5.90
C LEU A 6 -5.17 -1.01 -5.77
N PHE A 7 -5.25 -2.29 -6.13
CA PHE A 7 -6.49 -3.05 -6.02
C PHE A 7 -6.96 -3.14 -4.57
N LEU A 8 -6.04 -3.50 -3.67
CA LEU A 8 -6.39 -3.65 -2.25
C LEU A 8 -6.89 -2.33 -1.66
N ALA A 9 -6.17 -1.25 -1.94
CA ALA A 9 -6.55 0.06 -1.40
C ALA A 9 -7.91 0.50 -1.93
N LYS A 10 -8.14 0.34 -3.24
CA LYS A 10 -9.42 0.71 -3.84
C LYS A 10 -10.59 -0.09 -3.26
N THR A 11 -10.34 -1.33 -2.88
CA THR A 11 -11.37 -2.19 -2.30
C THR A 11 -11.73 -1.75 -0.88
N LEU A 12 -10.78 -1.17 -0.16
CA LEU A 12 -10.91 -0.92 1.27
C LEU A 12 -11.28 0.51 1.64
N VAL A 13 -11.21 1.45 0.70
CA VAL A 13 -11.52 2.85 0.98
C VAL A 13 -12.87 3.26 0.41
N ASP A 14 -13.38 4.40 0.87
CA ASP A 14 -14.67 4.92 0.43
C ASP A 14 -14.57 5.70 -0.88
N GLN A 15 -13.38 6.23 -1.20
CA GLN A 15 -13.17 7.01 -2.40
C GLN A 15 -12.08 6.37 -3.26
N PRO A 16 -12.41 5.27 -3.96
CA PRO A 16 -11.41 4.53 -4.72
C PRO A 16 -10.79 5.34 -5.87
N ASP A 17 -11.52 6.31 -6.42
CA ASP A 17 -11.00 7.11 -7.53
C ASP A 17 -9.86 8.03 -7.10
N ALA A 18 -9.71 8.28 -5.81
CA ALA A 18 -8.64 9.12 -5.28
C ALA A 18 -7.37 8.32 -4.93
N VAL A 19 -7.43 6.99 -5.03
CA VAL A 19 -6.28 6.15 -4.68
C VAL A 19 -5.23 6.24 -5.77
N GLN A 20 -3.98 6.47 -5.34
CA GLN A 20 -2.82 6.48 -6.25
C GLN A 20 -1.68 5.72 -5.60
N VAL A 21 -0.91 5.01 -6.40
CA VAL A 21 0.27 4.30 -5.94
C VAL A 21 1.44 4.68 -6.84
N MET A 22 2.51 5.17 -6.24
CA MET A 22 3.72 5.50 -6.96
C MET A 22 4.81 4.51 -6.56
N GLU A 23 5.46 3.93 -7.55
CA GLU A 23 6.51 2.95 -7.32
C GLU A 23 7.87 3.57 -7.60
N THR A 24 8.79 3.41 -6.65
CA THR A 24 10.18 3.82 -6.83
C THR A 24 11.04 2.60 -6.54
N GLU A 25 11.87 2.23 -7.51
CA GLU A 25 12.76 1.10 -7.34
C GLU A 25 14.18 1.58 -7.10
N GLY A 26 14.72 1.27 -5.92
CA GLY A 26 16.12 1.52 -5.60
C GLY A 26 16.94 0.25 -5.78
N PRO A 27 18.25 0.33 -5.54
CA PRO A 27 19.12 -0.85 -5.71
C PRO A 27 18.84 -1.97 -4.71
N GLU A 28 18.29 -1.63 -3.53
CA GLU A 28 18.12 -2.62 -2.47
C GLU A 28 16.67 -2.81 -2.05
N ALA A 29 15.74 -1.99 -2.54
CA ALA A 29 14.35 -2.06 -2.13
C ALA A 29 13.45 -1.37 -3.13
N ILE A 30 12.18 -1.75 -3.10
CA ILE A 30 11.12 -1.09 -3.87
C ILE A 30 10.22 -0.39 -2.87
N ILE A 31 9.93 0.89 -3.12
CA ILE A 31 9.05 1.68 -2.26
C ILE A 31 7.75 1.94 -3.02
N LEU A 32 6.63 1.58 -2.43
CA LEU A 32 5.31 1.88 -2.97
C LEU A 32 4.68 2.95 -2.09
N GLU A 33 4.48 4.13 -2.65
CA GLU A 33 3.87 5.24 -1.94
C GLU A 33 2.38 5.26 -2.25
N LEU A 34 1.57 4.97 -1.26
CA LEU A 34 0.12 4.89 -1.38
C LEU A 34 -0.50 6.21 -0.91
N SER A 35 -1.28 6.82 -1.80
CA SER A 35 -2.06 8.01 -1.48
C SER A 35 -3.54 7.68 -1.55
N VAL A 36 -4.30 8.16 -0.58
CA VAL A 36 -5.76 8.00 -0.55
C VAL A 36 -6.39 9.36 -0.33
N ALA A 37 -7.72 9.44 -0.51
CA ALA A 37 -8.44 10.67 -0.19
C ALA A 37 -8.21 11.04 1.26
N GLN A 38 -8.18 12.34 1.55
CA GLN A 38 -7.95 12.82 2.91
C GLN A 38 -8.99 12.24 3.87
N GLU A 39 -10.22 12.10 3.43
CA GLU A 39 -11.30 11.53 4.24
C GLU A 39 -11.06 10.06 4.58
N ASP A 40 -10.28 9.36 3.75
CA ASP A 40 -9.96 7.95 3.98
C ASP A 40 -8.70 7.76 4.82
N MET A 41 -7.88 8.79 4.99
CA MET A 41 -6.62 8.66 5.73
C MET A 41 -6.84 8.16 7.15
N GLY A 42 -7.83 8.69 7.85
CA GLY A 42 -8.14 8.25 9.19
C GLY A 42 -8.54 6.78 9.24
N LYS A 43 -9.24 6.32 8.21
CA LYS A 43 -9.67 4.93 8.10
C LYS A 43 -8.48 4.00 7.86
N VAL A 44 -7.58 4.42 6.98
CA VAL A 44 -6.42 3.59 6.62
C VAL A 44 -5.42 3.50 7.77
N ILE A 45 -5.15 4.62 8.44
CA ILE A 45 -4.17 4.69 9.51
C ILE A 45 -4.80 4.39 10.86
N GLY A 46 -6.10 4.71 11.01
CA GLY A 46 -6.82 4.56 12.27
C GLY A 46 -7.04 3.11 12.66
N LYS A 47 -7.65 2.92 13.82
CA LYS A 47 -7.94 1.59 14.38
C LYS A 47 -6.68 0.74 14.41
N GLN A 48 -5.59 1.35 14.90
CA GLN A 48 -4.28 0.69 15.01
C GLN A 48 -3.68 0.32 13.65
N GLY A 49 -4.08 1.03 12.59
CA GLY A 49 -3.51 0.82 11.28
C GLY A 49 -3.89 -0.51 10.64
N ARG A 50 -5.08 -1.02 10.92
CA ARG A 50 -5.49 -2.34 10.41
C ARG A 50 -5.43 -2.45 8.90
N ILE A 51 -5.91 -1.44 8.18
CA ILE A 51 -5.90 -1.49 6.71
C ILE A 51 -4.46 -1.45 6.21
N ALA A 52 -3.64 -0.56 6.77
CA ALA A 52 -2.24 -0.46 6.39
C ALA A 52 -1.51 -1.77 6.67
N LYS A 53 -1.74 -2.38 7.82
CA LYS A 53 -1.13 -3.66 8.18
C LYS A 53 -1.58 -4.77 7.24
N ALA A 54 -2.86 -4.80 6.89
CA ALA A 54 -3.38 -5.81 5.98
C ALA A 54 -2.71 -5.71 4.61
N ILE A 55 -2.58 -4.50 4.09
CA ILE A 55 -1.93 -4.29 2.80
C ILE A 55 -0.47 -4.74 2.87
N ARG A 56 0.25 -4.35 3.91
CA ARG A 56 1.65 -4.73 4.09
C ARG A 56 1.82 -6.24 4.22
N THR A 57 0.90 -6.91 4.92
CA THR A 57 0.93 -8.35 5.09
C THR A 57 0.76 -9.07 3.75
N VAL A 58 -0.19 -8.61 2.93
CA VAL A 58 -0.42 -9.21 1.61
C VAL A 58 0.78 -8.98 0.71
N VAL A 59 1.34 -7.77 0.72
CA VAL A 59 2.52 -7.46 -0.08
C VAL A 59 3.69 -8.34 0.32
N LYS A 60 3.92 -8.50 1.61
CA LYS A 60 5.01 -9.36 2.09
C LYS A 60 4.80 -10.80 1.66
N ALA A 61 3.59 -11.31 1.75
CA ALA A 61 3.28 -12.67 1.34
C ALA A 61 3.44 -12.87 -0.17
N ALA A 62 3.18 -11.83 -0.95
CA ALA A 62 3.29 -11.89 -2.41
C ALA A 62 4.70 -11.63 -2.92
N THR A 63 5.61 -11.18 -2.07
CA THR A 63 6.99 -10.87 -2.46
C THR A 63 7.83 -12.13 -2.34
N ASP A 64 8.52 -12.48 -3.44
CA ASP A 64 9.46 -13.60 -3.43
C ASP A 64 10.57 -13.28 -2.44
N LYS A 65 10.92 -14.25 -1.60
CA LYS A 65 11.96 -14.06 -0.59
C LYS A 65 13.34 -13.80 -1.18
N ASN A 66 13.54 -14.13 -2.46
CA ASN A 66 14.79 -13.86 -3.16
C ASN A 66 14.76 -12.54 -3.92
N ALA A 67 13.63 -11.86 -3.92
CA ALA A 67 13.50 -10.56 -4.57
C ALA A 67 13.81 -9.44 -3.59
N LYS A 68 13.93 -8.22 -4.11
CA LYS A 68 14.09 -7.03 -3.26
C LYS A 68 12.88 -6.89 -2.34
N PRO A 69 13.10 -6.46 -1.10
CA PRO A 69 11.97 -6.17 -0.22
C PRO A 69 11.13 -5.02 -0.77
N VAL A 70 9.84 -5.10 -0.54
CA VAL A 70 8.88 -4.09 -0.97
C VAL A 70 8.28 -3.44 0.27
N PHE A 71 8.41 -2.12 0.36
CA PHE A 71 7.85 -1.36 1.47
C PHE A 71 6.69 -0.52 0.98
N VAL A 72 5.62 -0.48 1.75
CA VAL A 72 4.45 0.34 1.45
C VAL A 72 4.41 1.49 2.45
N GLU A 73 4.44 2.70 1.91
CA GLU A 73 4.34 3.92 2.71
C GLU A 73 3.05 4.64 2.38
N ILE A 74 2.38 5.16 3.39
CA ILE A 74 1.10 5.83 3.25
C ILE A 74 1.30 7.32 3.45
N GLN A 75 0.77 8.09 2.52
CA GLN A 75 0.87 9.54 2.53
C GLN A 75 -0.46 10.21 2.75
#